data_b55a2ce8349816a0dc41dfbceba39db0
#
_entry.id   b55a2ce8349816a0dc41dfbceba39db0
#
_cell.length_a   1.000
_cell.length_b   1.000
_cell.length_c   1.000
_cell.angle_alpha   90.00
_cell.angle_beta   90.00
_cell.angle_gamma   90.00
#
_symmetry.space_group_name_H-M   'P 1'
#
loop_
_entity.id
_entity.type
_entity.pdbx_description
1 polymer ?
#
loop_
_entity_poly.entity_id
_entity_poly.type
_entity_poly.pdbx_seq_one_letter_code
_entity_poly.pdbx_strand_id
1 'polypeptide(L)'
;MSTDRSRPDLDDTTVEGLGKLSEALETIEQARGQLYGFHQHSGKADLLLQDAVELLRKAGHTQLADDLDRDLVGRNVVADRWTFQIVEDYDANYWSVFRAFDERARAELSDGDRHVFEARMKQRERTKGHPHHQAGPVLDD
;
A
#
# COMPACT_ATOMS: atom_id res chain seq x y z
N MET A 1 -11.45 29.70 -2.39
CA MET A 1 -10.93 28.44 -2.96
C MET A 1 -11.93 27.91 -3.98
N SER A 2 -11.47 27.51 -5.14
CA SER A 2 -12.34 26.85 -6.11
C SER A 2 -12.72 25.46 -5.58
N THR A 3 -14.02 25.13 -5.61
CA THR A 3 -14.51 23.78 -5.29
C THR A 3 -14.42 22.84 -6.49
N ASP A 4 -14.04 23.35 -7.66
CA ASP A 4 -13.85 22.55 -8.87
C ASP A 4 -12.54 21.77 -8.81
N ARG A 5 -12.65 20.49 -8.50
CA ARG A 5 -11.50 19.58 -8.39
C ARG A 5 -10.81 19.32 -9.73
N SER A 6 -11.45 19.65 -10.85
CA SER A 6 -10.85 19.49 -12.19
C SER A 6 -9.70 20.48 -12.45
N ARG A 7 -9.62 21.56 -11.66
CA ARG A 7 -8.57 22.57 -11.71
C ARG A 7 -8.29 23.04 -13.15
N PRO A 8 -9.25 23.74 -13.80
CA PRO A 8 -9.04 24.22 -15.17
C PRO A 8 -7.93 25.27 -15.28
N ASP A 9 -7.47 25.82 -14.15
CA ASP A 9 -6.34 26.75 -14.04
C ASP A 9 -4.97 26.08 -14.23
N LEU A 10 -4.87 24.73 -14.13
CA LEU A 10 -3.62 23.99 -14.30
C LEU A 10 -3.44 23.53 -15.75
N ASP A 11 -2.19 23.56 -16.24
CA ASP A 11 -1.88 23.02 -17.56
C ASP A 11 -1.99 21.49 -17.59
N ASP A 12 -2.21 20.94 -18.79
CA ASP A 12 -2.46 19.51 -18.96
C ASP A 12 -1.26 18.65 -18.58
N THR A 13 -0.05 19.11 -18.85
CA THR A 13 1.17 18.39 -18.53
C THR A 13 1.37 18.28 -17.01
N THR A 14 1.10 19.35 -16.28
CA THR A 14 1.13 19.35 -14.80
C THR A 14 0.10 18.37 -14.25
N VAL A 15 -1.13 18.38 -14.76
CA VAL A 15 -2.19 17.47 -14.31
C VAL A 15 -1.84 16.02 -14.63
N GLU A 16 -1.31 15.74 -15.80
CA GLU A 16 -0.84 14.42 -16.19
C GLU A 16 0.29 13.93 -15.26
N GLY A 17 1.26 14.79 -14.96
CA GLY A 17 2.36 14.48 -14.05
C GLY A 17 1.88 14.18 -12.64
N LEU A 18 0.96 14.97 -12.08
CA LEU A 18 0.35 14.71 -10.79
C LEU A 18 -0.44 13.40 -10.78
N GLY A 19 -1.17 13.12 -11.85
CA GLY A 19 -1.90 11.86 -12.02
C GLY A 19 -0.98 10.64 -12.04
N LYS A 20 0.14 10.73 -12.74
CA LYS A 20 1.16 9.66 -12.78
C LYS A 20 1.82 9.45 -11.42
N LEU A 21 2.13 10.51 -10.70
CA LEU A 21 2.69 10.41 -9.36
C LEU A 21 1.71 9.75 -8.40
N SER A 22 0.44 10.12 -8.43
CA SER A 22 -0.62 9.50 -7.62
C SER A 22 -0.82 8.03 -7.98
N GLU A 23 -0.81 7.67 -9.27
CA GLU A 23 -0.89 6.29 -9.74
C GLU A 23 0.30 5.46 -9.23
N ALA A 24 1.49 6.04 -9.24
CA ALA A 24 2.69 5.40 -8.69
C ALA A 24 2.54 5.15 -7.18
N LEU A 25 2.03 6.12 -6.41
CA LEU A 25 1.76 5.94 -4.99
C LEU A 25 0.71 4.84 -4.74
N GLU A 26 -0.38 4.82 -5.51
CA GLU A 26 -1.40 3.77 -5.41
C GLU A 26 -0.81 2.37 -5.69
N THR A 27 0.11 2.28 -6.65
CA THR A 27 0.83 1.05 -6.94
C THR A 27 1.73 0.63 -5.77
N ILE A 28 2.40 1.58 -5.13
CA ILE A 28 3.19 1.34 -3.92
C ILE A 28 2.30 0.92 -2.74
N GLU A 29 1.09 1.46 -2.61
CA GLU A 29 0.13 1.01 -1.60
C GLU A 29 -0.26 -0.46 -1.82
N GLN A 30 -0.43 -0.90 -3.06
CA GLN A 30 -0.68 -2.32 -3.37
C GLN A 30 0.53 -3.20 -3.02
N ALA A 31 1.73 -2.76 -3.35
CA ALA A 31 2.96 -3.47 -2.98
C ALA A 31 3.10 -3.59 -1.46
N ARG A 32 2.78 -2.52 -0.73
CA ARG A 32 2.77 -2.52 0.73
C ARG A 32 1.75 -3.51 1.28
N GLY A 33 0.56 -3.60 0.70
CA GLY A 33 -0.46 -4.60 1.05
C GLY A 33 0.05 -6.03 0.88
N GLN A 34 0.76 -6.31 -0.21
CA GLN A 34 1.40 -7.61 -0.46
C GLN A 34 2.52 -7.89 0.54
N LEU A 35 3.30 -6.89 0.92
CA LEU A 35 4.34 -7.01 1.95
C LEU A 35 3.73 -7.37 3.30
N TYR A 36 2.60 -6.76 3.69
CA TYR A 36 1.86 -7.14 4.88
C TYR A 36 1.34 -8.57 4.81
N GLY A 37 0.83 -8.99 3.64
CA GLY A 37 0.45 -10.39 3.40
C GLY A 37 1.62 -11.36 3.56
N PHE A 38 2.75 -11.03 2.99
CA PHE A 38 4.00 -11.79 3.17
C PHE A 38 4.39 -11.90 4.65
N HIS A 39 4.33 -10.80 5.40
CA HIS A 39 4.61 -10.79 6.83
C HIS A 39 3.65 -11.71 7.61
N GLN A 40 2.34 -11.58 7.38
CA GLN A 40 1.32 -12.37 8.07
C GLN A 40 1.45 -13.86 7.75
N HIS A 41 1.66 -14.22 6.48
CA HIS A 41 1.82 -15.62 6.07
C HIS A 41 3.11 -16.23 6.62
N SER A 42 4.20 -15.50 6.64
CA SER A 42 5.47 -15.96 7.19
C SER A 42 5.36 -16.22 8.70
N GLY A 43 4.68 -15.34 9.43
CA GLY A 43 4.41 -15.53 10.85
C GLY A 43 3.53 -16.74 11.12
N LYS A 44 2.46 -16.92 10.35
CA LYS A 44 1.60 -18.10 10.45
C LYS A 44 2.34 -19.39 10.13
N ALA A 45 3.21 -19.38 9.12
CA ALA A 45 4.04 -20.55 8.77
C ALA A 45 4.95 -20.98 9.92
N ASP A 46 5.56 -20.02 10.63
CA ASP A 46 6.41 -20.32 11.78
C ASP A 46 5.61 -20.98 12.92
N LEU A 47 4.40 -20.49 13.19
CA LEU A 47 3.51 -21.09 14.21
C LEU A 47 3.09 -22.51 13.82
N LEU A 48 2.73 -22.73 12.56
CA LEU A 48 2.40 -24.08 12.04
C LEU A 48 3.60 -25.00 12.09
N LEU A 49 4.80 -24.49 11.84
CA LEU A 49 6.03 -25.25 11.94
C LEU A 49 6.28 -25.73 13.37
N GLN A 50 6.03 -24.88 14.37
CA GLN A 50 6.13 -25.26 15.78
C GLN A 50 5.17 -26.41 16.12
N ASP A 51 3.93 -26.34 15.62
CA ASP A 51 2.95 -27.44 15.76
C ASP A 51 3.44 -28.73 15.09
N ALA A 52 4.01 -28.62 13.90
CA ALA A 52 4.58 -29.77 13.18
C ALA A 52 5.73 -30.42 13.95
N VAL A 53 6.63 -29.63 14.52
CA VAL A 53 7.74 -30.11 15.36
C VAL A 53 7.19 -30.90 16.55
N GLU A 54 6.18 -30.38 17.23
CA GLU A 54 5.56 -31.06 18.37
C GLU A 54 4.94 -32.40 17.98
N LEU A 55 4.19 -32.43 16.88
CA LEU A 55 3.55 -33.66 16.39
C LEU A 55 4.57 -34.71 15.92
N LEU A 56 5.60 -34.27 15.21
CA LEU A 56 6.68 -35.17 14.78
C LEU A 56 7.42 -35.77 15.97
N ARG A 57 7.65 -34.98 16.99
CA ARG A 57 8.28 -35.44 18.23
C ARG A 57 7.42 -36.50 18.94
N LYS A 58 6.11 -36.27 19.04
CA LYS A 58 5.14 -37.22 19.60
C LYS A 58 5.11 -38.52 18.81
N ALA A 59 5.27 -38.46 17.49
CA ALA A 59 5.32 -39.65 16.62
C ALA A 59 6.65 -40.39 16.66
N GLY A 60 7.63 -39.90 17.42
CA GLY A 60 8.95 -40.57 17.60
C GLY A 60 10.01 -40.10 16.60
N HIS A 61 9.73 -39.11 15.73
CA HIS A 61 10.70 -38.57 14.78
C HIS A 61 11.56 -37.48 15.45
N THR A 62 12.26 -37.87 16.51
CA THR A 62 12.96 -36.96 17.42
C THR A 62 14.07 -36.18 16.71
N GLN A 63 14.90 -36.86 15.91
CA GLN A 63 16.02 -36.21 15.22
C GLN A 63 15.55 -35.14 14.23
N LEU A 64 14.54 -35.47 13.42
CA LEU A 64 13.96 -34.50 12.50
C LEU A 64 13.32 -33.31 13.24
N ALA A 65 12.61 -33.58 14.31
CA ALA A 65 12.01 -32.54 15.16
C ALA A 65 13.07 -31.61 15.75
N ASP A 66 14.18 -32.18 16.26
CA ASP A 66 15.30 -31.41 16.80
C ASP A 66 15.97 -30.53 15.73
N ASP A 67 16.17 -31.08 14.53
CA ASP A 67 16.78 -30.35 13.41
C ASP A 67 15.89 -29.19 12.96
N LEU A 68 14.58 -29.39 12.83
CA LEU A 68 13.61 -28.34 12.49
C LEU A 68 13.57 -27.24 13.55
N ASP A 69 13.56 -27.63 14.81
CA ASP A 69 13.50 -26.69 15.94
C ASP A 69 14.78 -25.85 16.02
N ARG A 70 15.94 -26.46 15.82
CA ARG A 70 17.24 -25.77 15.87
C ARG A 70 17.47 -24.87 14.64
N ASP A 71 17.19 -25.37 13.43
CA ASP A 71 17.67 -24.75 12.20
C ASP A 71 16.61 -23.93 11.47
N LEU A 72 15.32 -24.16 11.70
CA LEU A 72 14.23 -23.53 10.95
C LEU A 72 13.30 -22.68 11.81
N VAL A 73 12.86 -23.18 12.98
CA VAL A 73 11.99 -22.39 13.88
C VAL A 73 12.71 -21.12 14.32
N GLY A 74 12.09 -19.98 14.10
CA GLY A 74 12.65 -18.67 14.47
C GLY A 74 13.77 -18.17 13.58
N ARG A 75 14.04 -18.85 12.44
CA ARG A 75 15.08 -18.43 11.51
C ARG A 75 14.77 -17.07 10.89
N ASN A 76 15.76 -16.24 10.70
CA ASN A 76 15.62 -15.01 9.93
C ASN A 76 15.17 -15.30 8.49
N VAL A 77 14.16 -14.62 8.03
CA VAL A 77 13.60 -14.78 6.67
C VAL A 77 14.57 -14.27 5.61
N VAL A 78 15.23 -13.17 5.90
CA VAL A 78 16.38 -12.65 5.16
C VAL A 78 17.51 -12.41 6.15
N ALA A 79 18.71 -12.14 5.68
CA ALA A 79 19.86 -11.92 6.56
C ALA A 79 19.52 -10.88 7.64
N ASP A 80 19.69 -11.26 8.90
CA ASP A 80 19.53 -10.45 10.11
C ASP A 80 18.12 -9.90 10.38
N ARG A 81 17.07 -10.38 9.66
CA ARG A 81 15.73 -9.80 9.77
C ARG A 81 14.59 -10.81 9.75
N TRP A 82 13.63 -10.57 10.62
CA TRP A 82 12.27 -11.11 10.50
C TRP A 82 11.42 -10.19 9.62
N THR A 83 10.25 -10.67 9.24
CA THR A 83 9.36 -9.92 8.32
C THR A 83 8.86 -8.62 8.90
N PHE A 84 8.62 -8.51 10.23
CA PHE A 84 8.19 -7.25 10.83
C PHE A 84 9.25 -6.15 10.69
N GLN A 85 10.54 -6.51 10.74
CA GLN A 85 11.65 -5.57 10.54
C GLN A 85 11.74 -5.11 9.09
N ILE A 86 11.43 -5.99 8.13
CA ILE A 86 11.33 -5.63 6.71
C ILE A 86 10.18 -4.64 6.49
N VAL A 87 9.02 -4.87 7.09
CA VAL A 87 7.87 -3.95 7.02
C VAL A 87 8.23 -2.59 7.63
N GLU A 88 8.86 -2.56 8.80
CA GLU A 88 9.30 -1.32 9.44
C GLU A 88 10.27 -0.53 8.57
N ASP A 89 11.28 -1.20 7.99
CA ASP A 89 12.25 -0.55 7.11
C ASP A 89 11.59 0.00 5.84
N TYR A 90 10.72 -0.76 5.23
CA TYR A 90 9.97 -0.34 4.04
C TYR A 90 9.11 0.90 4.35
N ASP A 91 8.37 0.88 5.43
CA ASP A 91 7.51 1.99 5.84
C ASP A 91 8.31 3.24 6.18
N ALA A 92 9.40 3.11 6.93
CA ALA A 92 10.20 4.23 7.38
C ALA A 92 11.04 4.86 6.27
N ASN A 93 11.61 4.05 5.36
CA ASN A 93 12.65 4.50 4.44
C ASN A 93 12.18 4.62 2.99
N TYR A 94 11.05 4.04 2.62
CA TYR A 94 10.55 4.09 1.26
C TYR A 94 9.12 4.61 1.16
N TRP A 95 8.16 3.93 1.73
CA TRP A 95 6.75 4.31 1.67
C TRP A 95 6.50 5.72 2.21
N SER A 96 7.04 6.06 3.37
CA SER A 96 6.90 7.38 3.98
C SER A 96 7.49 8.49 3.11
N VAL A 97 8.63 8.22 2.46
CA VAL A 97 9.28 9.17 1.55
C VAL A 97 8.44 9.36 0.30
N PHE A 98 7.90 8.29 -0.25
CA PHE A 98 7.02 8.35 -1.42
C PHE A 98 5.77 9.19 -1.13
N ARG A 99 5.12 8.94 -0.01
CA ARG A 99 3.95 9.72 0.43
C ARG A 99 4.28 11.20 0.64
N ALA A 100 5.42 11.49 1.25
CA ALA A 100 5.84 12.87 1.47
C ALA A 100 6.04 13.63 0.15
N PHE A 101 6.60 13.01 -0.87
CA PHE A 101 6.75 13.61 -2.19
C PHE A 101 5.40 13.82 -2.90
N ASP A 102 4.48 12.87 -2.80
CA ASP A 102 3.13 13.04 -3.34
C ASP A 102 2.40 14.23 -2.68
N GLU A 103 2.47 14.32 -1.35
CA GLU A 103 1.89 15.45 -0.59
C GLU A 103 2.55 16.77 -0.98
N ARG A 104 3.88 16.80 -1.12
CA ARG A 104 4.62 17.98 -1.54
C ARG A 104 4.23 18.43 -2.95
N ALA A 105 4.13 17.50 -3.89
CA ALA A 105 3.74 17.82 -5.26
C ALA A 105 2.33 18.42 -5.31
N ARG A 106 1.40 17.86 -4.55
CA ARG A 106 0.03 18.42 -4.45
C ARG A 106 0.02 19.79 -3.80
N ALA A 107 0.78 19.98 -2.73
CA ALA A 107 0.87 21.27 -2.05
C ALA A 107 1.46 22.35 -2.96
N GLU A 108 2.50 22.03 -3.70
CA GLU A 108 3.20 22.99 -4.58
C GLU A 108 2.42 23.31 -5.88
N LEU A 109 1.72 22.31 -6.45
CA LEU A 109 1.19 22.40 -7.80
C LEU A 109 -0.33 22.47 -7.87
N SER A 110 -1.06 21.96 -6.88
CA SER A 110 -2.54 21.93 -6.88
C SER A 110 -3.18 22.41 -5.58
N ASP A 111 -2.44 23.15 -4.76
CA ASP A 111 -2.90 23.67 -3.46
C ASP A 111 -3.48 22.56 -2.54
N GLY A 112 -2.94 21.35 -2.66
CA GLY A 112 -3.36 20.19 -1.88
C GLY A 112 -4.51 19.39 -2.49
N ASP A 113 -5.04 19.80 -3.65
CA ASP A 113 -6.11 19.05 -4.32
C ASP A 113 -5.64 17.68 -4.78
N ARG A 114 -6.44 16.66 -4.48
CA ARG A 114 -6.21 15.27 -4.87
C ARG A 114 -7.05 14.91 -6.08
N HIS A 115 -6.57 13.92 -6.83
CA HIS A 115 -7.34 13.32 -7.92
C HIS A 115 -7.81 14.30 -8.99
N VAL A 116 -6.97 15.29 -9.31
CA VAL A 116 -7.27 16.28 -10.34
C VAL A 116 -7.45 15.64 -11.71
N PHE A 117 -6.61 14.67 -12.04
CA PHE A 117 -6.70 13.90 -13.28
C PHE A 117 -8.04 13.15 -13.39
N GLU A 118 -8.43 12.45 -12.33
CA GLU A 118 -9.69 11.71 -12.26
C GLU A 118 -10.89 12.65 -12.28
N ALA A 119 -10.80 13.82 -11.64
CA ALA A 119 -11.84 14.83 -11.68
C ALA A 119 -12.05 15.35 -13.11
N ARG A 120 -10.99 15.52 -13.89
CA ARG A 120 -11.06 15.87 -15.31
C ARG A 120 -11.69 14.76 -16.16
N MET A 121 -11.31 13.50 -15.92
CA MET A 121 -11.95 12.34 -16.56
C MET A 121 -13.45 12.34 -16.28
N LYS A 122 -13.84 12.52 -15.04
CA LYS A 122 -15.24 12.56 -14.63
C LYS A 122 -16.00 13.66 -15.35
N GLN A 123 -15.42 14.85 -15.49
CA GLN A 123 -16.07 15.94 -16.23
C GLN A 123 -16.27 15.61 -17.70
N ARG A 124 -15.36 14.87 -18.32
CA ARG A 124 -15.50 14.44 -19.73
C ARG A 124 -16.55 13.35 -19.91
N GLU A 125 -16.64 12.43 -18.95
CA GLU A 125 -17.44 11.19 -19.08
C GLU A 125 -18.86 11.32 -18.55
N ARG A 126 -19.10 12.18 -17.55
CA ARG A 126 -20.40 12.31 -16.93
C ARG A 126 -21.43 12.94 -17.88
N THR A 127 -22.67 12.46 -17.83
CA THR A 127 -23.82 13.10 -18.46
C THR A 127 -24.32 14.23 -17.57
N LYS A 128 -24.17 15.44 -18.02
CA LYS A 128 -24.62 16.62 -17.26
C LYS A 128 -26.14 16.61 -17.06
N GLY A 129 -26.57 16.89 -15.82
CA GLY A 129 -27.97 16.86 -15.43
C GLY A 129 -28.55 15.49 -15.10
N HIS A 130 -27.77 14.41 -15.27
CA HIS A 130 -28.20 13.06 -14.88
C HIS A 130 -28.09 12.88 -13.36
N PRO A 131 -29.14 12.33 -12.68
CA PRO A 131 -29.16 12.21 -11.20
C PRO A 131 -28.00 11.39 -10.61
N HIS A 132 -27.45 10.44 -11.37
CA HIS A 132 -26.33 9.59 -10.94
C HIS A 132 -24.98 10.01 -11.51
N HIS A 133 -24.89 11.17 -12.20
CA HIS A 133 -23.67 11.68 -12.82
C HIS A 133 -23.30 13.05 -12.25
N GLN A 134 -23.51 13.26 -10.96
CA GLN A 134 -23.13 14.50 -10.29
C GLN A 134 -21.60 14.64 -10.20
N ALA A 135 -21.10 15.86 -10.27
CA ALA A 135 -19.66 16.11 -10.23
C ALA A 135 -19.01 15.70 -8.90
N GLY A 136 -19.74 15.79 -7.82
CA GLY A 136 -19.28 15.43 -6.48
C GLY A 136 -20.45 15.24 -5.52
N PRO A 137 -20.15 14.88 -4.26
CA PRO A 137 -21.19 14.77 -3.23
C PRO A 137 -21.95 16.08 -3.07
N VAL A 138 -23.26 15.96 -2.93
CA VAL A 138 -24.11 17.09 -2.48
C VAL A 138 -23.97 17.13 -0.96
N LEU A 139 -23.43 18.24 -0.47
CA LEU A 139 -23.41 18.49 0.97
C LEU A 139 -24.76 19.07 1.33
N ASP A 140 -25.50 18.42 2.20
CA ASP A 140 -26.70 18.97 2.81
C ASP A 140 -26.29 20.17 3.68
N ASP A 141 -26.89 21.32 3.44
CA ASP A 141 -26.69 22.54 4.23
C ASP A 141 -27.20 22.37 5.66
#